data_a114eb48e1a518b39dcddc316fcefa8d
#
_entry.id   a114eb48e1a518b39dcddc316fcefa8d
#
_cell.length_a   1.000
_cell.length_b   1.000
_cell.length_c   1.000
_cell.angle_alpha   90.00
_cell.angle_beta   90.00
_cell.angle_gamma   90.00
#
_symmetry.space_group_name_H-M   'P 1'
#
loop_
_entity.id
_entity.type
_entity.pdbx_description
1 polymer ?
#
loop_
_entity_poly.entity_id
_entity_poly.type
_entity_poly.pdbx_seq_one_letter_code
_entity_poly.pdbx_strand_id
1 'polypeptide(L)'
;KPEIQAAWHQNTGYLPITRAAFDLTRAQGFYERNPGTAISIEQITLKTPTENSRGVRLGSFVLIRDVIDDELEQAFSGKKSAQAALDSAVERGNRLLRQFERANPDR
;
A
#
# COMPACT_ATOMS: atom_id res chain seq x y z
N LYS A 1 -1.68 24.36 -0.29
CA LYS A 1 -2.81 24.85 -1.11
C LYS A 1 -3.30 23.71 -2.01
N PRO A 2 -4.62 23.58 -2.27
CA PRO A 2 -5.16 22.50 -3.10
C PRO A 2 -4.55 22.43 -4.51
N GLU A 3 -4.27 23.58 -5.11
CA GLU A 3 -3.71 23.69 -6.46
C GLU A 3 -2.30 23.05 -6.54
N ILE A 4 -1.49 23.28 -5.51
CA ILE A 4 -0.13 22.72 -5.44
C ILE A 4 -0.21 21.20 -5.25
N GLN A 5 -1.11 20.72 -4.39
CA GLN A 5 -1.30 19.28 -4.15
C GLN A 5 -1.85 18.57 -5.41
N ALA A 6 -2.81 19.19 -6.10
CA ALA A 6 -3.34 18.66 -7.35
C ALA A 6 -2.25 18.55 -8.42
N ALA A 7 -1.46 19.59 -8.60
CA ALA A 7 -0.34 19.58 -9.54
C ALA A 7 0.71 18.53 -9.16
N TRP A 8 1.04 18.41 -7.87
CA TRP A 8 1.97 17.41 -7.38
C TRP A 8 1.48 15.98 -7.64
N HIS A 9 0.21 15.69 -7.29
CA HIS A 9 -0.43 14.41 -7.57
C HIS A 9 -0.37 14.04 -9.05
N GLN A 10 -0.78 14.97 -9.92
CA GLN A 10 -0.83 14.74 -11.37
C GLN A 10 0.55 14.48 -12.00
N ASN A 11 1.60 15.11 -11.47
CA ASN A 11 2.96 14.99 -12.02
C ASN A 11 3.77 13.84 -11.44
N THR A 12 3.43 13.37 -10.24
CA THR A 12 4.27 12.38 -9.53
C THR A 12 3.57 11.05 -9.26
N GLY A 13 2.24 11.00 -9.37
CA GLY A 13 1.44 9.84 -8.98
C GLY A 13 1.23 9.69 -7.46
N TYR A 14 1.81 10.56 -6.61
CA TYR A 14 1.50 10.57 -5.17
C TYR A 14 0.04 10.94 -4.92
N LEU A 15 -0.56 10.35 -3.89
CA LEU A 15 -1.96 10.63 -3.56
C LEU A 15 -2.17 12.08 -3.10
N PRO A 16 -3.30 12.71 -3.46
CA PRO A 16 -3.66 14.01 -2.92
C PRO A 16 -3.97 13.88 -1.43
N ILE A 17 -3.41 14.77 -0.60
CA ILE A 17 -3.53 14.70 0.87
C ILE A 17 -4.91 15.20 1.34
N THR A 18 -5.57 16.08 0.57
CA THR A 18 -6.84 16.68 0.94
C THR A 18 -7.93 16.38 -0.08
N ARG A 19 -9.17 16.31 0.41
CA ARG A 19 -10.34 16.17 -0.47
C ARG A 19 -10.41 17.31 -1.50
N ALA A 20 -10.10 18.54 -1.09
CA ALA A 20 -10.11 19.70 -1.99
C ALA A 20 -9.12 19.53 -3.17
N ALA A 21 -7.95 18.95 -2.95
CA ALA A 21 -7.00 18.65 -4.03
C ALA A 21 -7.52 17.53 -4.94
N PHE A 22 -8.15 16.50 -4.37
CA PHE A 22 -8.77 15.41 -5.13
C PHE A 22 -9.93 15.94 -6.01
N ASP A 23 -10.82 16.74 -5.44
CA ASP A 23 -11.97 17.31 -6.15
C ASP A 23 -11.51 18.26 -7.27
N LEU A 24 -10.47 19.06 -7.02
CA LEU A 24 -9.86 19.92 -8.03
C LEU A 24 -9.26 19.10 -9.19
N THR A 25 -8.53 18.03 -8.86
CA THR A 25 -7.95 17.12 -9.86
C THR A 25 -9.03 16.47 -10.72
N ARG A 26 -10.16 16.07 -10.10
CA ARG A 26 -11.33 15.54 -10.80
C ARG A 26 -11.94 16.62 -11.72
N ALA A 27 -12.16 17.83 -11.22
CA ALA A 27 -12.73 18.93 -11.98
C ALA A 27 -11.86 19.33 -13.19
N GLN A 28 -10.57 19.09 -13.12
CA GLN A 28 -9.63 19.27 -14.23
C GLN A 28 -9.66 18.13 -15.27
N GLY A 29 -10.50 17.11 -15.09
CA GLY A 29 -10.62 15.98 -16.01
C GLY A 29 -9.40 15.05 -16.01
N PHE A 30 -8.59 15.07 -14.95
CA PHE A 30 -7.37 14.27 -14.91
C PHE A 30 -7.67 12.76 -14.86
N TYR A 31 -8.64 12.36 -14.04
CA TYR A 31 -8.98 10.94 -13.86
C TYR A 31 -9.65 10.32 -15.08
N GLU A 32 -10.38 11.11 -15.86
CA GLU A 32 -10.97 10.68 -17.13
C GLU A 32 -9.88 10.40 -18.18
N ARG A 33 -8.84 11.22 -18.21
CA ARG A 33 -7.70 11.04 -19.12
C ARG A 33 -6.70 9.98 -18.65
N ASN A 34 -6.72 9.63 -17.36
CA ASN A 34 -5.81 8.67 -16.73
C ASN A 34 -6.59 7.61 -15.94
N PRO A 35 -7.28 6.69 -16.62
CA PRO A 35 -8.10 5.67 -15.97
C PRO A 35 -7.32 4.87 -14.94
N GLY A 36 -7.94 4.61 -13.79
CA GLY A 36 -7.34 3.85 -12.69
C GLY A 36 -6.59 4.67 -11.64
N THR A 37 -6.17 5.90 -11.95
CA THR A 37 -5.41 6.72 -10.98
C THR A 37 -6.23 7.21 -9.78
N ALA A 38 -7.58 7.22 -9.89
CA ALA A 38 -8.47 7.53 -8.77
C ALA A 38 -8.65 6.37 -7.78
N ILE A 39 -8.42 5.12 -8.19
CA ILE A 39 -8.75 3.92 -7.41
C ILE A 39 -8.11 3.95 -6.03
N SER A 40 -6.86 4.34 -5.91
CA SER A 40 -6.13 4.33 -4.64
C SER A 40 -6.74 5.28 -3.61
N ILE A 41 -7.14 6.49 -4.03
CA ILE A 41 -7.76 7.46 -3.10
C ILE A 41 -9.22 7.06 -2.79
N GLU A 42 -9.94 6.53 -3.75
CA GLU A 42 -11.29 6.02 -3.55
C GLU A 42 -11.29 4.83 -2.58
N GLN A 43 -10.35 3.92 -2.70
CA GLN A 43 -10.22 2.77 -1.80
C GLN A 43 -9.88 3.21 -0.37
N ILE A 44 -8.93 4.12 -0.19
CA ILE A 44 -8.52 4.62 1.14
C ILE A 44 -9.66 5.37 1.84
N THR A 45 -10.53 6.03 1.08
CA THR A 45 -11.65 6.82 1.61
C THR A 45 -13.00 6.10 1.58
N LEU A 46 -13.03 4.85 1.16
CA LEU A 46 -14.27 4.05 0.98
C LEU A 46 -15.06 3.85 2.27
N LYS A 47 -14.35 3.69 3.38
CA LYS A 47 -14.96 3.46 4.71
C LYS A 47 -14.49 4.49 5.71
N THR A 48 -15.37 4.80 6.67
CA THR A 48 -14.99 5.62 7.83
C THR A 48 -13.87 4.94 8.62
N PRO A 49 -12.79 5.66 8.96
CA PRO A 49 -11.70 5.11 9.77
C PRO A 49 -12.20 4.59 11.12
N THR A 50 -11.69 3.42 11.52
CA THR A 50 -11.90 2.83 12.84
C THR A 50 -10.56 2.70 13.56
N GLU A 51 -10.55 2.28 14.82
CA GLU A 51 -9.29 2.00 15.53
C GLU A 51 -8.45 0.92 14.83
N ASN A 52 -9.09 -0.02 14.11
CA ASN A 52 -8.43 -1.10 13.39
C ASN A 52 -7.93 -0.69 11.98
N SER A 53 -8.27 0.50 11.49
CA SER A 53 -7.84 0.99 10.16
C SER A 53 -6.52 1.77 10.19
N ARG A 54 -5.88 1.88 11.36
CA ARG A 54 -4.63 2.64 11.55
C ARG A 54 -3.36 1.85 11.22
N GLY A 55 -3.50 0.76 10.52
CA GLY A 55 -2.41 -0.15 10.20
C GLY A 55 -2.32 -1.34 11.16
N VAL A 56 -1.50 -2.31 10.78
CA VAL A 56 -1.31 -3.55 11.53
C VAL A 56 -0.12 -3.40 12.46
N ARG A 57 -0.32 -3.70 13.75
CA ARG A 57 0.78 -3.87 14.71
C ARG A 57 1.24 -5.32 14.65
N LEU A 58 2.37 -5.55 14.00
CA LEU A 58 2.90 -6.90 13.79
C LEU A 58 4.38 -6.93 14.16
N GLY A 59 4.79 -7.98 14.88
CA GLY A 59 6.20 -8.20 15.19
C GLY A 59 7.02 -8.40 13.91
N SER A 60 8.23 -7.86 13.89
CA SER A 60 9.13 -7.93 12.72
C SER A 60 8.52 -7.35 11.42
N PHE A 61 7.57 -6.40 11.54
CA PHE A 61 6.79 -5.89 10.40
C PHE A 61 7.67 -5.37 9.25
N VAL A 62 8.76 -4.66 9.56
CA VAL A 62 9.68 -4.13 8.54
C VAL A 62 10.30 -5.28 7.73
N LEU A 63 10.82 -6.30 8.41
CA LEU A 63 11.42 -7.47 7.75
C LEU A 63 10.40 -8.26 6.92
N ILE A 64 9.15 -8.31 7.38
CA ILE A 64 8.06 -8.95 6.63
C ILE A 64 7.76 -8.17 5.35
N ARG A 65 7.75 -6.84 5.40
CA ARG A 65 7.59 -6.01 4.20
C ARG A 65 8.71 -6.24 3.19
N ASP A 66 9.97 -6.29 3.64
CA ASP A 66 11.10 -6.58 2.77
C ASP A 66 10.95 -7.94 2.08
N VAL A 67 10.43 -8.95 2.80
CA VAL A 67 10.11 -10.26 2.20
C VAL A 67 9.01 -10.15 1.15
N ILE A 68 7.95 -9.38 1.42
CA ILE A 68 6.84 -9.18 0.47
C ILE A 68 7.34 -8.48 -0.78
N ASP A 69 8.13 -7.42 -0.63
CA ASP A 69 8.68 -6.65 -1.74
C ASP A 69 9.58 -7.52 -2.63
N ASP A 70 10.46 -8.33 -2.04
CA ASP A 70 11.34 -9.28 -2.73
C ASP A 70 10.54 -10.33 -3.55
N GLU A 71 9.49 -10.90 -2.97
CA GLU A 71 8.66 -11.88 -3.65
C GLU A 71 7.80 -11.27 -4.77
N LEU A 72 7.27 -10.06 -4.55
CA LEU A 72 6.53 -9.33 -5.59
C LEU A 72 7.43 -8.93 -6.76
N GLU A 73 8.67 -8.51 -6.50
CA GLU A 73 9.64 -8.24 -7.55
C GLU A 73 9.91 -9.46 -8.42
N GLN A 74 10.01 -10.65 -7.81
CA GLN A 74 10.17 -11.89 -8.55
C GLN A 74 8.95 -12.23 -9.42
N ALA A 75 7.74 -11.94 -8.93
CA ALA A 75 6.52 -12.11 -9.72
C ALA A 75 6.45 -11.11 -10.89
N PHE A 76 6.71 -9.83 -10.63
CA PHE A 76 6.67 -8.79 -11.66
C PHE A 76 7.77 -8.96 -12.73
N SER A 77 8.93 -9.49 -12.35
CA SER A 77 9.99 -9.82 -13.29
C SER A 77 9.78 -11.15 -14.04
N GLY A 78 8.67 -11.86 -13.79
CA GLY A 78 8.33 -13.13 -14.44
C GLY A 78 9.14 -14.34 -13.98
N LYS A 79 9.93 -14.21 -12.90
CA LYS A 79 10.72 -15.31 -12.32
C LYS A 79 9.88 -16.32 -11.53
N LYS A 80 8.75 -15.85 -10.98
CA LYS A 80 7.77 -16.66 -10.26
C LYS A 80 6.35 -16.35 -10.75
N SER A 81 5.44 -17.31 -10.61
CA SER A 81 4.02 -17.00 -10.72
C SER A 81 3.56 -16.15 -9.52
N ALA A 82 2.50 -15.34 -9.69
CA ALA A 82 1.93 -14.56 -8.60
C ALA A 82 1.57 -15.45 -7.39
N GLN A 83 0.96 -16.61 -7.62
CA GLN A 83 0.61 -17.55 -6.56
C GLN A 83 1.86 -18.04 -5.81
N ALA A 84 2.90 -18.48 -6.52
CA ALA A 84 4.14 -18.97 -5.90
C ALA A 84 4.86 -17.87 -5.09
N ALA A 85 4.83 -16.62 -5.55
CA ALA A 85 5.40 -15.48 -4.83
C ALA A 85 4.62 -15.20 -3.55
N LEU A 86 3.28 -15.18 -3.59
CA LEU A 86 2.44 -14.97 -2.42
C LEU A 86 2.58 -16.10 -1.39
N ASP A 87 2.59 -17.36 -1.81
CA ASP A 87 2.79 -18.50 -0.92
C ASP A 87 4.17 -18.44 -0.22
N SER A 88 5.21 -18.09 -0.97
CA SER A 88 6.57 -17.89 -0.43
C SER A 88 6.62 -16.70 0.56
N ALA A 89 5.95 -15.58 0.25
CA ALA A 89 5.87 -14.43 1.14
C ALA A 89 5.19 -14.79 2.47
N VAL A 90 4.09 -15.54 2.43
CA VAL A 90 3.38 -16.04 3.63
C VAL A 90 4.29 -16.95 4.45
N GLU A 91 4.95 -17.93 3.83
CA GLU A 91 5.82 -18.85 4.53
C GLU A 91 7.01 -18.14 5.20
N ARG A 92 7.71 -17.27 4.45
CA ARG A 92 8.84 -16.47 4.94
C ARG A 92 8.42 -15.51 6.04
N GLY A 93 7.29 -14.80 5.85
CA GLY A 93 6.73 -13.88 6.84
C GLY A 93 6.35 -14.58 8.15
N ASN A 94 5.69 -15.73 8.06
CA ASN A 94 5.34 -16.53 9.25
C ASN A 94 6.58 -17.03 10.01
N ARG A 95 7.67 -17.35 9.34
CA ARG A 95 8.93 -17.68 10.04
C ARG A 95 9.45 -16.51 10.88
N LEU A 96 9.42 -15.30 10.34
CA LEU A 96 9.81 -14.07 11.07
C LEU A 96 8.90 -13.79 12.26
N LEU A 97 7.59 -13.99 12.11
CA LEU A 97 6.65 -13.86 13.23
C LEU A 97 6.95 -14.83 14.36
N ARG A 98 7.15 -16.10 14.05
CA ARG A 98 7.48 -17.12 15.08
C ARG A 98 8.83 -16.85 15.75
N GLN A 99 9.80 -16.27 15.03
CA GLN A 99 11.06 -15.84 15.65
C GLN A 99 10.82 -14.67 16.62
N PHE A 100 10.00 -13.70 16.22
CA PHE A 100 9.62 -12.58 17.09
C PHE A 100 8.89 -13.05 18.35
N GLU A 101 7.90 -13.94 18.21
CA GLU A 101 7.14 -14.51 19.33
C GLU A 101 8.07 -15.21 20.34
N ARG A 102 9.00 -16.05 19.86
CA ARG A 102 9.98 -16.73 20.74
C ARG A 102 10.92 -15.77 21.46
N ALA A 103 11.26 -14.65 20.82
CA ALA A 103 12.14 -13.64 21.41
C ALA A 103 11.41 -12.69 22.37
N ASN A 104 10.06 -12.66 22.36
CA ASN A 104 9.23 -11.75 23.14
C ASN A 104 8.04 -12.49 23.78
N PRO A 105 8.27 -13.47 24.68
CA PRO A 105 7.21 -14.35 25.18
C PRO A 105 6.15 -13.64 26.04
N ASP A 106 6.45 -12.44 26.55
CA ASP A 106 5.59 -11.69 27.48
C ASP A 106 4.83 -10.52 26.78
N ARG A 107 4.70 -10.53 25.48
CA ARG A 107 4.02 -9.46 24.71
C ARG A 107 2.77 -9.92 24.00
#